data_eef67470de06a2043ff05c7286b823f9
#
_entry.id   eef67470de06a2043ff05c7286b823f9
#
_cell.length_a   1.000
_cell.length_b   1.000
_cell.length_c   1.000
_cell.angle_alpha   90.00
_cell.angle_beta   90.00
_cell.angle_gamma   90.00
#
_symmetry.space_group_name_H-M   'P 1'
#
loop_
_entity.id
_entity.type
_entity.pdbx_description
1 polymer ?
#
loop_
_entity_poly.entity_id
_entity_poly.type
_entity_poly.pdbx_seq_one_letter_code
_entity_poly.pdbx_strand_id
1 'polypeptide(L)'
;ETAGYGLREDFMPKIAIMTDSNCGITPDDAQKYHIHILPMPVLVGEDTFYEGCNITSEEFYRKLSSGEPVTTSQPSPADVMKMWDQLLKEHDEVVHVPMSSGLSSTCHAAQSLSQEYEGKVCVVDNQRISVTQKQSVEDAIVLRDAGKSASEIKEILEAEKLQASIYITVD
;
A
#
# COMPACT_ATOMS: atom_id res chain seq x y z
N GLU A 1 -49.04 -20.33 -2.93
CA GLU A 1 -47.98 -19.87 -2.05
C GLU A 1 -46.68 -19.77 -2.88
N THR A 2 -46.42 -18.60 -3.44
CA THR A 2 -45.18 -18.30 -4.16
C THR A 2 -44.19 -17.76 -3.15
N ALA A 3 -43.22 -18.60 -2.76
CA ALA A 3 -42.10 -18.19 -1.97
C ALA A 3 -41.27 -17.18 -2.81
N GLY A 4 -41.33 -15.91 -2.42
CA GLY A 4 -40.49 -14.86 -2.98
C GLY A 4 -39.02 -15.14 -2.62
N TYR A 5 -38.22 -15.53 -3.60
CA TYR A 5 -36.80 -15.46 -3.52
C TYR A 5 -36.42 -13.98 -3.56
N GLY A 6 -36.29 -13.37 -2.38
CA GLY A 6 -35.64 -12.08 -2.26
C GLY A 6 -34.20 -12.23 -2.72
N LEU A 7 -33.90 -11.66 -3.87
CA LEU A 7 -32.51 -11.41 -4.27
C LEU A 7 -31.89 -10.58 -3.15
N ARG A 8 -31.00 -11.18 -2.36
CA ARG A 8 -30.05 -10.40 -1.58
C ARG A 8 -29.27 -9.59 -2.63
N GLU A 9 -29.46 -8.27 -2.64
CA GLU A 9 -28.48 -7.39 -3.23
C GLU A 9 -27.18 -7.78 -2.54
N ASP A 10 -26.29 -8.44 -3.27
CA ASP A 10 -24.96 -8.80 -2.76
C ASP A 10 -24.28 -7.49 -2.40
N PHE A 11 -24.23 -7.20 -1.10
CA PHE A 11 -23.56 -6.04 -0.57
C PHE A 11 -22.07 -6.24 -0.82
N MET A 12 -21.58 -5.63 -1.91
CA MET A 12 -20.15 -5.64 -2.22
C MET A 12 -19.45 -4.66 -1.28
N PRO A 13 -18.48 -5.11 -0.48
CA PRO A 13 -17.78 -4.24 0.44
C PRO A 13 -17.03 -3.14 -0.33
N LYS A 14 -17.10 -1.93 0.18
CA LYS A 14 -16.32 -0.80 -0.33
C LYS A 14 -14.88 -0.93 0.16
N ILE A 15 -13.97 -1.25 -0.74
CA ILE A 15 -12.57 -1.56 -0.42
C ILE A 15 -11.66 -0.40 -0.78
N ALA A 16 -10.87 0.08 0.20
CA ALA A 16 -9.77 1.00 -0.04
C ALA A 16 -8.51 0.24 -0.45
N ILE A 17 -7.82 0.73 -1.48
CA ILE A 17 -6.48 0.23 -1.85
C ILE A 17 -5.44 1.20 -1.33
N MET A 18 -4.51 0.69 -0.51
CA MET A 18 -3.44 1.43 0.13
C MET A 18 -2.08 0.81 -0.22
N THR A 19 -1.08 1.67 -0.43
CA THR A 19 0.31 1.29 -0.65
C THR A 19 1.24 2.32 -0.02
N ASP A 20 2.56 2.19 -0.20
CA ASP A 20 3.55 3.18 0.20
C ASP A 20 4.20 3.88 -1.00
N SER A 21 4.95 4.96 -0.76
CA SER A 21 5.54 5.77 -1.82
C SER A 21 6.64 5.08 -2.64
N ASN A 22 7.12 3.89 -2.22
CA ASN A 22 8.10 3.11 -3.00
C ASN A 22 7.51 2.50 -4.28
N CYS A 23 6.19 2.48 -4.43
CA CYS A 23 5.51 1.94 -5.62
C CYS A 23 5.70 2.81 -6.88
N GLY A 24 6.14 4.06 -6.74
CA GLY A 24 6.31 4.97 -7.87
C GLY A 24 5.00 5.42 -8.56
N ILE A 25 3.86 5.28 -7.88
CA ILE A 25 2.57 5.81 -8.35
C ILE A 25 2.58 7.32 -8.15
N THR A 26 2.26 8.07 -9.21
CA THR A 26 2.19 9.54 -9.13
C THR A 26 0.98 10.01 -8.34
N PRO A 27 0.99 11.22 -7.74
CA PRO A 27 -0.17 11.78 -7.07
C PRO A 27 -1.41 11.85 -7.98
N ASP A 28 -1.23 12.16 -9.27
CA ASP A 28 -2.32 12.23 -10.24
C ASP A 28 -2.95 10.85 -10.49
N ASP A 29 -2.13 9.82 -10.65
CA ASP A 29 -2.62 8.43 -10.78
C ASP A 29 -3.29 7.96 -9.48
N ALA A 30 -2.72 8.30 -8.33
CA ALA A 30 -3.31 7.94 -7.03
C ALA A 30 -4.71 8.56 -6.87
N GLN A 31 -4.87 9.83 -7.22
CA GLN A 31 -6.17 10.50 -7.20
C GLN A 31 -7.14 9.87 -8.20
N LYS A 32 -6.70 9.64 -9.45
CA LYS A 32 -7.52 9.10 -10.53
C LYS A 32 -8.08 7.71 -10.22
N TYR A 33 -7.28 6.85 -9.59
CA TYR A 33 -7.64 5.46 -9.30
C TYR A 33 -8.05 5.22 -7.84
N HIS A 34 -8.17 6.29 -7.05
CA HIS A 34 -8.51 6.23 -5.62
C HIS A 34 -7.55 5.32 -4.83
N ILE A 35 -6.24 5.50 -5.07
CA ILE A 35 -5.18 4.81 -4.35
C ILE A 35 -4.71 5.70 -3.20
N HIS A 36 -4.52 5.11 -2.03
CA HIS A 36 -4.05 5.81 -0.85
C HIS A 36 -2.58 5.48 -0.61
N ILE A 37 -1.71 6.49 -0.69
CA ILE A 37 -0.26 6.33 -0.57
C ILE A 37 0.18 6.77 0.82
N LEU A 38 0.79 5.84 1.57
CA LEU A 38 1.49 6.15 2.80
C LEU A 38 2.91 6.66 2.46
N PRO A 39 3.23 7.92 2.74
CA PRO A 39 4.54 8.45 2.43
C PRO A 39 5.60 7.81 3.33
N MET A 40 6.68 7.33 2.71
CA MET A 40 7.83 6.80 3.46
C MET A 40 8.69 7.95 3.97
N PRO A 41 9.14 7.89 5.24
CA PRO A 41 10.00 8.92 5.78
C PRO A 41 11.43 8.79 5.24
N VAL A 42 12.01 9.94 4.86
CA VAL A 42 13.40 10.10 4.45
C VAL A 42 14.07 11.06 5.41
N LEU A 43 15.17 10.63 6.00
CA LEU A 43 15.96 11.45 6.91
C LEU A 43 17.15 12.04 6.14
N VAL A 44 17.30 13.36 6.23
CA VAL A 44 18.45 14.09 5.67
C VAL A 44 19.06 14.89 6.80
N GLY A 45 20.23 14.47 7.27
CA GLY A 45 20.82 15.01 8.50
C GLY A 45 19.89 14.74 9.70
N GLU A 46 19.43 15.81 10.37
CA GLU A 46 18.50 15.74 11.50
C GLU A 46 17.03 15.91 11.10
N ASP A 47 16.74 16.22 9.84
CA ASP A 47 15.41 16.53 9.37
C ASP A 47 14.73 15.29 8.76
N THR A 48 13.40 15.16 9.01
CA THR A 48 12.57 14.12 8.41
C THR A 48 11.68 14.70 7.31
N PHE A 49 11.77 14.11 6.15
CA PHE A 49 11.00 14.46 4.98
C PHE A 49 10.08 13.31 4.57
N TYR A 50 8.99 13.67 3.88
CA TYR A 50 8.04 12.73 3.31
C TYR A 50 7.86 13.08 1.84
N GLU A 51 8.26 12.17 0.96
CA GLU A 51 8.22 12.37 -0.49
C GLU A 51 6.80 12.69 -0.96
N GLY A 52 6.68 13.74 -1.79
CA GLY A 52 5.39 14.23 -2.28
C GLY A 52 4.55 15.00 -1.26
N CYS A 53 5.04 15.15 0.00
CA CYS A 53 4.36 15.93 1.05
C CYS A 53 5.13 17.22 1.38
N ASN A 54 6.37 17.11 1.81
CA ASN A 54 7.19 18.25 2.25
C ASN A 54 8.59 18.28 1.61
N ILE A 55 8.85 17.41 0.64
CA ILE A 55 10.04 17.45 -0.22
C ILE A 55 9.66 17.01 -1.64
N THR A 56 10.17 17.71 -2.64
CA THR A 56 10.06 17.31 -4.05
C THR A 56 11.19 16.34 -4.41
N SER A 57 10.97 15.52 -5.47
CA SER A 57 12.02 14.64 -5.97
C SER A 57 13.29 15.42 -6.37
N GLU A 58 13.15 16.62 -6.96
CA GLU A 58 14.28 17.49 -7.34
C GLU A 58 15.07 17.94 -6.11
N GLU A 59 14.39 18.39 -5.06
CA GLU A 59 15.02 18.79 -3.80
C GLU A 59 15.71 17.61 -3.11
N PHE A 60 15.08 16.43 -3.13
CA PHE A 60 15.65 15.20 -2.61
C PHE A 60 16.96 14.85 -3.31
N TYR A 61 16.99 14.80 -4.64
CA TYR A 61 18.20 14.50 -5.40
C TYR A 61 19.29 15.57 -5.24
N ARG A 62 18.91 16.84 -5.09
CA ARG A 62 19.84 17.91 -4.78
C ARG A 62 20.54 17.71 -3.44
N LYS A 63 19.78 17.36 -2.39
CA LYS A 63 20.32 17.05 -1.05
C LYS A 63 21.22 15.81 -1.09
N LEU A 64 20.79 14.76 -1.77
CA LEU A 64 21.59 13.55 -1.97
C LEU A 64 22.95 13.88 -2.64
N SER A 65 22.93 14.74 -3.66
CA SER A 65 24.14 15.16 -4.40
C SER A 65 25.03 16.11 -3.60
N SER A 66 24.55 16.77 -2.55
CA SER A 66 25.33 17.67 -1.70
C SER A 66 26.23 16.93 -0.70
N GLY A 67 26.09 15.60 -0.60
CA GLY A 67 26.84 14.77 0.33
C GLY A 67 26.29 14.77 1.76
N GLU A 68 25.09 15.29 1.95
CA GLU A 68 24.36 15.15 3.22
C GLU A 68 24.06 13.66 3.48
N PRO A 69 24.15 13.17 4.73
CA PRO A 69 23.76 11.81 5.03
C PRO A 69 22.25 11.65 4.84
N VAL A 70 21.88 10.80 3.88
CA VAL A 70 20.48 10.46 3.58
C VAL A 70 20.21 9.02 4.00
N THR A 71 19.20 8.82 4.81
CA THR A 71 18.72 7.48 5.20
C THR A 71 17.21 7.40 5.06
N THR A 72 16.69 6.20 4.92
CA THR A 72 15.26 5.94 4.91
C THR A 72 14.84 5.26 6.21
N SER A 73 13.60 5.49 6.62
CA SER A 73 13.01 4.83 7.76
C SER A 73 11.67 4.23 7.36
N GLN A 74 11.22 3.23 8.10
CA GLN A 74 9.85 2.76 7.97
C GLN A 74 8.88 3.77 8.61
N PRO A 75 7.62 3.85 8.13
CA PRO A 75 6.59 4.65 8.78
C PRO A 75 6.35 4.12 10.19
N SER A 76 5.97 5.03 11.10
CA SER A 76 5.64 4.58 12.45
C SER A 76 4.39 3.70 12.46
N PRO A 77 4.26 2.74 13.40
CA PRO A 77 3.02 2.00 13.59
C PRO A 77 1.80 2.91 13.72
N ALA A 78 1.95 4.04 14.40
CA ALA A 78 0.89 5.01 14.60
C ALA A 78 0.43 5.66 13.28
N ASP A 79 1.35 5.95 12.35
CA ASP A 79 1.01 6.53 11.04
C ASP A 79 0.26 5.52 10.18
N VAL A 80 0.70 4.25 10.20
CA VAL A 80 0.03 3.15 9.49
C VAL A 80 -1.40 2.97 9.99
N MET A 81 -1.59 2.82 11.31
CA MET A 81 -2.90 2.62 11.93
C MET A 81 -3.81 3.84 11.72
N LYS A 82 -3.27 5.05 11.87
CA LYS A 82 -4.02 6.29 11.62
C LYS A 82 -4.59 6.34 10.20
N MET A 83 -3.82 5.88 9.22
CA MET A 83 -4.29 5.84 7.83
C MET A 83 -5.39 4.78 7.65
N TRP A 84 -5.24 3.59 8.22
CA TRP A 84 -6.30 2.57 8.21
C TRP A 84 -7.58 3.07 8.88
N ASP A 85 -7.47 3.71 10.05
CA ASP A 85 -8.62 4.28 10.78
C ASP A 85 -9.34 5.35 9.97
N GLN A 86 -8.60 6.15 9.21
CA GLN A 86 -9.19 7.14 8.31
C GLN A 86 -9.92 6.49 7.14
N LEU A 87 -9.31 5.48 6.52
CA LEU A 87 -9.91 4.76 5.39
C LEU A 87 -11.15 3.99 5.79
N LEU A 88 -11.15 3.36 6.95
CA LEU A 88 -12.29 2.59 7.48
C LEU A 88 -13.49 3.46 7.90
N LYS A 89 -13.38 4.79 7.92
CA LYS A 89 -14.55 5.69 8.09
C LYS A 89 -15.42 5.74 6.84
N GLU A 90 -14.85 5.50 5.66
CA GLU A 90 -15.52 5.63 4.37
C GLU A 90 -15.56 4.32 3.58
N HIS A 91 -14.83 3.29 4.05
CA HIS A 91 -14.70 1.98 3.42
C HIS A 91 -14.97 0.88 4.45
N ASP A 92 -15.41 -0.26 3.98
CA ASP A 92 -15.68 -1.44 4.81
C ASP A 92 -14.39 -2.23 5.10
N GLU A 93 -13.49 -2.27 4.10
CA GLU A 93 -12.24 -3.03 4.14
C GLU A 93 -11.08 -2.23 3.54
N VAL A 94 -9.86 -2.59 3.91
CA VAL A 94 -8.61 -2.03 3.36
C VAL A 94 -7.73 -3.16 2.85
N VAL A 95 -7.26 -3.04 1.61
CA VAL A 95 -6.15 -3.84 1.07
C VAL A 95 -4.90 -2.97 1.10
N HIS A 96 -3.94 -3.34 1.93
CA HIS A 96 -2.66 -2.65 2.06
C HIS A 96 -1.55 -3.46 1.39
N VAL A 97 -0.95 -2.91 0.34
CA VAL A 97 0.14 -3.51 -0.45
C VAL A 97 1.44 -2.75 -0.15
N PRO A 98 2.15 -3.07 0.93
CA PRO A 98 3.43 -2.44 1.24
C PRO A 98 4.56 -2.99 0.38
N MET A 99 5.73 -2.33 0.41
CA MET A 99 6.93 -2.87 -0.20
C MET A 99 7.32 -4.23 0.39
N SER A 100 8.07 -5.00 -0.41
CA SER A 100 8.53 -6.36 -0.11
C SER A 100 9.01 -6.54 1.34
N SER A 101 8.54 -7.60 1.99
CA SER A 101 9.04 -8.06 3.30
C SER A 101 10.53 -8.43 3.28
N GLY A 102 11.08 -8.78 2.11
CA GLY A 102 12.50 -9.06 1.93
C GLY A 102 13.40 -7.81 1.96
N LEU A 103 12.83 -6.61 1.83
CA LEU A 103 13.55 -5.34 1.79
C LEU A 103 13.27 -4.44 3.00
N SER A 104 12.12 -4.62 3.65
CA SER A 104 11.70 -3.81 4.80
C SER A 104 10.89 -4.62 5.78
N SER A 105 11.06 -4.35 7.07
CA SER A 105 10.21 -4.90 8.12
C SER A 105 8.81 -4.29 8.18
N THR A 106 8.53 -3.26 7.39
CA THR A 106 7.23 -2.56 7.35
C THR A 106 6.07 -3.53 7.08
N CYS A 107 6.23 -4.47 6.13
CA CYS A 107 5.20 -5.44 5.80
C CYS A 107 4.86 -6.33 7.01
N HIS A 108 5.85 -6.91 7.67
CA HIS A 108 5.64 -7.76 8.85
C HIS A 108 5.03 -6.98 10.03
N ALA A 109 5.49 -5.74 10.25
CA ALA A 109 4.91 -4.88 11.28
C ALA A 109 3.42 -4.59 10.97
N ALA A 110 3.10 -4.24 9.73
CA ALA A 110 1.73 -4.00 9.28
C ALA A 110 0.85 -5.27 9.42
N GLN A 111 1.37 -6.45 9.06
CA GLN A 111 0.66 -7.72 9.26
C GLN A 111 0.34 -7.98 10.72
N SER A 112 1.26 -7.67 11.62
CA SER A 112 1.02 -7.82 13.07
C SER A 112 -0.04 -6.86 13.57
N LEU A 113 0.02 -5.59 13.17
CA LEU A 113 -0.95 -4.56 13.54
C LEU A 113 -2.34 -4.84 12.98
N SER A 114 -2.44 -5.40 11.76
CA SER A 114 -3.73 -5.67 11.11
C SER A 114 -4.58 -6.70 11.86
N GLN A 115 -3.99 -7.48 12.75
CA GLN A 115 -4.69 -8.43 13.62
C GLN A 115 -5.70 -7.74 14.55
N GLU A 116 -5.45 -6.47 14.90
CA GLU A 116 -6.35 -5.67 15.75
C GLU A 116 -7.61 -5.20 15.01
N TYR A 117 -7.66 -5.36 13.68
CA TYR A 117 -8.75 -4.86 12.82
C TYR A 117 -9.78 -5.94 12.41
N GLU A 118 -9.77 -7.09 13.05
CA GLU A 118 -10.79 -8.14 12.90
C GLU A 118 -11.07 -8.54 11.43
N GLY A 119 -10.01 -8.56 10.61
CA GLY A 119 -10.09 -8.92 9.19
C GLY A 119 -10.47 -7.79 8.24
N LYS A 120 -10.78 -6.59 8.75
CA LYS A 120 -11.08 -5.42 7.90
C LYS A 120 -9.86 -4.85 7.18
N VAL A 121 -8.65 -5.17 7.64
CA VAL A 121 -7.40 -4.76 7.01
C VAL A 121 -6.64 -5.99 6.57
N CYS A 122 -6.47 -6.15 5.26
CA CYS A 122 -5.72 -7.22 4.63
C CYS A 122 -4.37 -6.69 4.11
N VAL A 123 -3.28 -7.03 4.80
CA VAL A 123 -1.93 -6.67 4.39
C VAL A 123 -1.37 -7.74 3.46
N VAL A 124 -0.96 -7.34 2.26
CA VAL A 124 -0.49 -8.23 1.18
C VAL A 124 1.04 -8.23 1.13
N ASP A 125 1.66 -9.40 1.36
CA ASP A 125 3.08 -9.60 1.14
C ASP A 125 3.34 -10.33 -0.18
N ASN A 126 3.33 -9.61 -1.29
CA ASN A 126 3.67 -10.19 -2.59
C ASN A 126 5.14 -10.01 -3.00
N GLN A 127 5.99 -9.58 -2.09
CA GLN A 127 7.44 -9.48 -2.22
C GLN A 127 7.91 -8.62 -3.41
N ARG A 128 7.20 -7.52 -3.68
CA ARG A 128 7.47 -6.62 -4.80
C ARG A 128 7.86 -5.23 -4.31
N ILE A 129 8.50 -4.45 -5.19
CA ILE A 129 8.90 -3.06 -4.97
C ILE A 129 8.87 -2.30 -6.30
N SER A 130 8.78 -0.97 -6.26
CA SER A 130 8.85 -0.10 -7.43
C SER A 130 7.80 -0.49 -8.49
N VAL A 131 8.18 -0.62 -9.75
CA VAL A 131 7.27 -0.94 -10.86
C VAL A 131 6.51 -2.24 -10.67
N THR A 132 7.10 -3.24 -10.01
CA THR A 132 6.40 -4.50 -9.71
C THR A 132 5.40 -4.35 -8.57
N GLN A 133 5.67 -3.49 -7.58
CA GLN A 133 4.71 -3.13 -6.53
C GLN A 133 3.55 -2.31 -7.13
N LYS A 134 3.85 -1.36 -8.03
CA LYS A 134 2.81 -0.63 -8.79
C LYS A 134 1.88 -1.59 -9.52
N GLN A 135 2.42 -2.60 -10.22
CA GLN A 135 1.62 -3.62 -10.89
C GLN A 135 0.69 -4.34 -9.91
N SER A 136 1.17 -4.68 -8.70
CA SER A 136 0.32 -5.33 -7.69
C SER A 136 -0.81 -4.45 -7.21
N VAL A 137 -0.59 -3.15 -7.12
CA VAL A 137 -1.65 -2.18 -6.78
C VAL A 137 -2.68 -2.09 -7.91
N GLU A 138 -2.23 -2.06 -9.16
CA GLU A 138 -3.11 -2.08 -10.34
C GLU A 138 -3.93 -3.38 -10.40
N ASP A 139 -3.32 -4.53 -10.14
CA ASP A 139 -4.01 -5.82 -10.06
C ASP A 139 -5.04 -5.84 -8.91
N ALA A 140 -4.71 -5.26 -7.75
CA ALA A 140 -5.65 -5.11 -6.64
C ALA A 140 -6.90 -4.29 -7.03
N ILE A 141 -6.72 -3.21 -7.81
CA ILE A 141 -7.83 -2.39 -8.32
C ILE A 141 -8.73 -3.22 -9.24
N VAL A 142 -8.14 -3.95 -10.19
CA VAL A 142 -8.89 -4.81 -11.11
C VAL A 142 -9.69 -5.87 -10.37
N LEU A 143 -9.08 -6.51 -9.36
CA LEU A 143 -9.76 -7.52 -8.55
C LEU A 143 -10.87 -6.92 -7.69
N ARG A 144 -10.67 -5.75 -7.08
CA ARG A 144 -11.70 -5.01 -6.37
C ARG A 144 -12.88 -4.70 -7.28
N ASP A 145 -12.61 -4.16 -8.47
CA ASP A 145 -13.64 -3.75 -9.43
C ASP A 145 -14.36 -4.96 -10.04
N ALA A 146 -13.72 -6.15 -9.99
CA ALA A 146 -14.34 -7.43 -10.31
C ALA A 146 -15.17 -8.04 -9.14
N GLY A 147 -15.29 -7.32 -8.02
CA GLY A 147 -16.12 -7.73 -6.88
C GLY A 147 -15.44 -8.70 -5.91
N LYS A 148 -14.12 -8.80 -5.92
CA LYS A 148 -13.37 -9.60 -4.95
C LYS A 148 -13.33 -8.91 -3.58
N SER A 149 -13.45 -9.68 -2.49
CA SER A 149 -13.22 -9.20 -1.13
C SER A 149 -11.74 -8.89 -0.88
N ALA A 150 -11.43 -8.13 0.18
CA ALA A 150 -10.05 -7.83 0.56
C ALA A 150 -9.22 -9.10 0.83
N SER A 151 -9.85 -10.12 1.44
CA SER A 151 -9.22 -11.42 1.68
C SER A 151 -8.88 -12.16 0.39
N GLU A 152 -9.84 -12.23 -0.58
CA GLU A 152 -9.60 -12.86 -1.88
C GLU A 152 -8.50 -12.14 -2.67
N ILE A 153 -8.48 -10.80 -2.65
CA ILE A 153 -7.45 -9.99 -3.29
C ILE A 153 -6.07 -10.33 -2.70
N LYS A 154 -5.97 -10.39 -1.37
CA LYS A 154 -4.73 -10.77 -0.68
C LYS A 154 -4.26 -12.16 -1.12
N GLU A 155 -5.13 -13.17 -1.09
CA GLU A 155 -4.79 -14.54 -1.46
C GLU A 155 -4.28 -14.64 -2.91
N ILE A 156 -4.93 -13.96 -3.85
CA ILE A 156 -4.55 -13.97 -5.26
C ILE A 156 -3.18 -13.31 -5.45
N LEU A 157 -2.97 -12.11 -4.90
CA LEU A 157 -1.72 -11.38 -5.06
C LEU A 157 -0.52 -12.10 -4.39
N GLU A 158 -0.73 -12.74 -3.24
CA GLU A 158 0.31 -13.51 -2.56
C GLU A 158 0.63 -14.82 -3.30
N ALA A 159 -0.34 -15.45 -3.96
CA ALA A 159 -0.10 -16.63 -4.80
C ALA A 159 0.77 -16.29 -6.03
N GLU A 160 0.68 -15.06 -6.52
CA GLU A 160 1.41 -14.59 -7.71
C GLU A 160 2.78 -13.97 -7.40
N LYS A 161 3.21 -13.95 -6.15
CA LYS A 161 4.46 -13.28 -5.72
C LYS A 161 5.72 -13.68 -6.50
N LEU A 162 5.79 -14.92 -6.95
CA LEU A 162 6.94 -15.45 -7.71
C LEU A 162 6.82 -15.26 -9.24
N GLN A 163 5.73 -14.69 -9.75
CA GLN A 163 5.54 -14.47 -11.18
C GLN A 163 6.26 -13.21 -11.71
N ALA A 164 6.76 -12.37 -10.83
CA ALA A 164 7.56 -11.19 -11.18
C ALA A 164 8.92 -11.23 -10.49
N SER A 165 9.93 -10.69 -11.17
CA SER A 165 11.27 -10.51 -10.62
C SER A 165 11.74 -9.08 -10.86
N ILE A 166 12.46 -8.53 -9.88
CA ILE A 166 13.13 -7.24 -10.01
C ILE A 166 14.61 -7.42 -9.64
N TYR A 167 15.48 -6.81 -10.41
CA TYR A 167 16.91 -6.80 -10.17
C TYR A 167 17.32 -5.41 -9.69
N ILE A 168 17.93 -5.35 -8.51
CA ILE A 168 18.42 -4.11 -7.89
C ILE A 168 19.94 -4.13 -7.98
N THR A 169 20.51 -3.14 -8.67
CA THR A 169 21.95 -2.93 -8.69
C THR A 169 22.31 -1.96 -7.58
N VAL A 170 23.28 -2.32 -6.78
CA VAL A 170 23.85 -1.48 -5.72
C VAL A 170 25.32 -1.23 -6.04
N ASP A 171 25.80 0.01 -5.84
CA ASP A 171 27.20 0.41 -5.99
C ASP A 171 27.93 0.29 -4.65
#